data_ff2e1c3120f67c1b688ff300143c1093
#
_entry.id   ff2e1c3120f67c1b688ff300143c1093
#
_cell.length_a   1.000
_cell.length_b   1.000
_cell.length_c   1.000
_cell.angle_alpha   90.00
_cell.angle_beta   90.00
_cell.angle_gamma   90.00
#
_symmetry.space_group_name_H-M   'P 1'
#
loop_
_entity.id
_entity.type
_entity.pdbx_description
1 polymer ?
#
loop_
_entity_poly.entity_id
_entity_poly.type
_entity_poly.pdbx_seq_one_letter_code
_entity_poly.pdbx_strand_id
1 'polypeptide(L)'
;MKDPDWLEWARELQAIAQIGLTFCRDPYDRERYEAIRQLAARMFAARTDAPVERIEALFASETGYPTPKVDVRAAVFDDDDRILMVRETSDGGRWTLPGGWADVNRTAAQNAAKEALEESGFEVEPLKLAAVWDRTKQGHAPHVFSCCKFFFVCALIGGRATTSHETSEFTRRTSPPTCR
;
A
#
# COMPACT_ATOMS: atom_id res chain seq x y z
N MET A 1 -13.03 9.52 -0.66
CA MET A 1 -13.73 9.34 -1.96
C MET A 1 -13.74 7.85 -2.24
N LYS A 2 -14.86 7.26 -2.63
CA LYS A 2 -14.92 5.83 -3.00
C LYS A 2 -14.18 5.61 -4.32
N ASP A 3 -13.51 4.47 -4.49
CA ASP A 3 -12.96 4.09 -5.79
C ASP A 3 -14.09 4.06 -6.84
N PRO A 4 -13.81 4.42 -8.10
CA PRO A 4 -14.82 4.34 -9.15
C PRO A 4 -15.19 2.87 -9.45
N ASP A 5 -16.45 2.61 -9.73
CA ASP A 5 -16.98 1.25 -9.91
C ASP A 5 -16.23 0.42 -10.96
N TRP A 6 -15.78 1.06 -12.05
CA TRP A 6 -14.98 0.38 -13.07
C TRP A 6 -13.68 -0.22 -12.53
N LEU A 7 -13.08 0.41 -11.52
CA LEU A 7 -11.84 -0.06 -10.89
C LEU A 7 -12.11 -1.25 -9.96
N GLU A 8 -13.21 -1.20 -9.21
CA GLU A 8 -13.66 -2.35 -8.41
C GLU A 8 -13.92 -3.56 -9.34
N TRP A 9 -14.65 -3.38 -10.44
CA TRP A 9 -14.93 -4.45 -11.41
C TRP A 9 -13.66 -4.99 -12.09
N ALA A 10 -12.73 -4.13 -12.47
CA ALA A 10 -11.49 -4.57 -13.11
C ALA A 10 -10.60 -5.39 -12.14
N ARG A 11 -10.54 -5.02 -10.86
CA ARG A 11 -9.85 -5.83 -9.83
C ARG A 11 -10.54 -7.16 -9.61
N GLU A 12 -11.87 -7.18 -9.56
CA GLU A 12 -12.64 -8.41 -9.40
C GLU A 12 -12.43 -9.37 -10.58
N LEU A 13 -12.49 -8.88 -11.81
CA LEU A 13 -12.19 -9.65 -13.00
C LEU A 13 -10.77 -10.21 -12.99
N GLN A 14 -9.77 -9.38 -12.60
CA GLN A 14 -8.39 -9.82 -12.46
C GLN A 14 -8.25 -10.92 -11.38
N ALA A 15 -8.92 -10.77 -10.23
CA ALA A 15 -8.89 -11.75 -9.16
C ALA A 15 -9.51 -13.09 -9.60
N ILE A 16 -10.65 -13.05 -10.27
CA ILE A 16 -11.32 -14.24 -10.84
C ILE A 16 -10.38 -14.93 -11.84
N ALA A 17 -9.78 -14.17 -12.74
CA ALA A 17 -8.87 -14.71 -13.74
C ALA A 17 -7.63 -15.35 -13.09
N GLN A 18 -7.01 -14.69 -12.10
CA GLN A 18 -5.84 -15.21 -11.40
C GLN A 18 -6.15 -16.51 -10.64
N ILE A 19 -7.28 -16.57 -9.93
CA ILE A 19 -7.75 -17.79 -9.25
C ILE A 19 -7.96 -18.90 -10.28
N GLY A 20 -8.69 -18.60 -11.36
CA GLY A 20 -8.97 -19.56 -12.41
C GLY A 20 -7.68 -20.10 -13.03
N LEU A 21 -6.75 -19.26 -13.45
CA LEU A 21 -5.46 -19.64 -14.03
C LEU A 21 -4.59 -20.44 -13.08
N THR A 22 -4.73 -20.24 -11.78
CA THR A 22 -3.98 -20.98 -10.76
C THR A 22 -4.51 -22.40 -10.59
N PHE A 23 -5.83 -22.60 -10.65
CA PHE A 23 -6.46 -23.86 -10.25
C PHE A 23 -7.11 -24.63 -11.40
N CYS A 24 -7.36 -24.02 -12.57
CA CYS A 24 -7.96 -24.70 -13.70
C CYS A 24 -7.05 -25.78 -14.27
N ARG A 25 -7.66 -26.87 -14.72
CA ARG A 25 -6.97 -27.98 -15.40
C ARG A 25 -7.36 -28.10 -16.88
N ASP A 26 -8.51 -27.59 -17.22
CA ASP A 26 -9.05 -27.63 -18.58
C ASP A 26 -8.41 -26.51 -19.43
N PRO A 27 -7.92 -26.82 -20.65
CA PRO A 27 -7.28 -25.81 -21.51
C PRO A 27 -8.27 -24.74 -22.02
N TYR A 28 -9.55 -25.11 -22.22
CA TYR A 28 -10.57 -24.13 -22.66
C TYR A 28 -10.93 -23.17 -21.53
N ASP A 29 -10.93 -23.63 -20.27
CA ASP A 29 -11.12 -22.74 -19.13
C ASP A 29 -9.93 -21.83 -18.95
N ARG A 30 -8.70 -22.32 -19.17
CA ARG A 30 -7.51 -21.48 -19.15
C ARG A 30 -7.59 -20.34 -20.16
N GLU A 31 -7.99 -20.63 -21.40
CA GLU A 31 -8.16 -19.61 -22.45
C GLU A 31 -9.20 -18.56 -22.04
N ARG A 32 -10.32 -18.98 -21.42
CA ARG A 32 -11.35 -18.07 -20.91
C ARG A 32 -10.82 -17.16 -19.80
N TYR A 33 -10.06 -17.70 -18.85
CA TYR A 33 -9.46 -16.90 -17.77
C TYR A 33 -8.36 -15.95 -18.30
N GLU A 34 -7.60 -16.35 -19.28
CA GLU A 34 -6.66 -15.45 -19.96
C GLU A 34 -7.39 -14.29 -20.66
N ALA A 35 -8.50 -14.57 -21.33
CA ALA A 35 -9.34 -13.54 -21.94
C ALA A 35 -9.93 -12.57 -20.90
N ILE A 36 -10.37 -13.06 -19.75
CA ILE A 36 -10.85 -12.22 -18.63
C ILE A 36 -9.72 -11.34 -18.11
N ARG A 37 -8.49 -11.86 -17.91
CA ARG A 37 -7.33 -11.08 -17.48
C ARG A 37 -6.99 -9.97 -18.45
N GLN A 38 -7.00 -10.26 -19.76
CA GLN A 38 -6.77 -9.27 -20.81
C GLN A 38 -7.86 -8.19 -20.83
N LEU A 39 -9.13 -8.57 -20.58
CA LEU A 39 -10.22 -7.60 -20.48
C LEU A 39 -10.00 -6.65 -19.29
N ALA A 40 -9.66 -7.18 -18.11
CA ALA A 40 -9.31 -6.39 -16.94
C ALA A 40 -8.14 -5.42 -17.24
N ALA A 41 -7.07 -5.88 -17.88
CA ALA A 41 -5.94 -5.05 -18.25
C ALA A 41 -6.34 -3.89 -19.19
N ARG A 42 -7.18 -4.16 -20.20
CA ARG A 42 -7.72 -3.13 -21.10
C ARG A 42 -8.60 -2.11 -20.36
N MET A 43 -9.39 -2.54 -19.36
CA MET A 43 -10.19 -1.63 -18.54
C MET A 43 -9.31 -0.66 -17.75
N PHE A 44 -8.17 -1.13 -17.18
CA PHE A 44 -7.18 -0.27 -16.53
C PHE A 44 -6.51 0.67 -17.54
N ALA A 45 -6.01 0.16 -18.66
CA ALA A 45 -5.32 0.96 -19.68
C ALA A 45 -6.20 2.10 -20.22
N ALA A 46 -7.50 1.85 -20.42
CA ALA A 46 -8.45 2.86 -20.89
C ALA A 46 -8.66 4.05 -19.93
N ARG A 47 -8.15 3.96 -18.69
CA ARG A 47 -8.36 4.94 -17.63
C ARG A 47 -7.05 5.39 -16.94
N THR A 48 -5.91 5.00 -17.50
CA THR A 48 -4.58 5.37 -17.03
C THR A 48 -3.69 5.69 -18.22
N ASP A 49 -2.56 6.33 -17.99
CA ASP A 49 -1.55 6.60 -19.04
C ASP A 49 -0.61 5.41 -19.27
N ALA A 50 -0.85 4.26 -18.59
CA ALA A 50 -0.02 3.08 -18.72
C ALA A 50 -0.40 2.28 -19.98
N PRO A 51 0.59 1.84 -20.80
CA PRO A 51 0.35 0.93 -21.90
C PRO A 51 -0.29 -0.38 -21.41
N VAL A 52 -1.19 -0.96 -22.21
CA VAL A 52 -1.90 -2.20 -21.85
C VAL A 52 -0.94 -3.35 -21.62
N GLU A 53 0.13 -3.45 -22.38
CA GLU A 53 1.15 -4.48 -22.27
C GLU A 53 1.85 -4.47 -20.90
N ARG A 54 2.06 -3.26 -20.34
CA ARG A 54 2.63 -3.11 -19.00
C ARG A 54 1.68 -3.62 -17.91
N ILE A 55 0.39 -3.39 -18.06
CA ILE A 55 -0.63 -3.86 -17.13
C ILE A 55 -0.79 -5.38 -17.25
N GLU A 56 -0.80 -5.92 -18.47
CA GLU A 56 -0.84 -7.36 -18.72
C GLU A 56 0.36 -8.08 -18.11
N ALA A 57 1.57 -7.53 -18.27
CA ALA A 57 2.78 -8.06 -17.65
C ALA A 57 2.69 -8.03 -16.11
N LEU A 58 2.18 -6.94 -15.53
CA LEU A 58 1.96 -6.83 -14.10
C LEU A 58 0.98 -7.89 -13.58
N PHE A 59 -0.14 -8.10 -14.27
CA PHE A 59 -1.13 -9.11 -13.90
C PHE A 59 -0.60 -10.54 -14.09
N ALA A 60 0.22 -10.78 -15.11
CA ALA A 60 0.82 -12.08 -15.37
C ALA A 60 1.89 -12.46 -14.32
N SER A 61 2.55 -11.46 -13.73
CA SER A 61 3.53 -11.71 -12.65
C SER A 61 2.89 -12.11 -11.32
N GLU A 62 1.61 -11.78 -11.11
CA GLU A 62 0.85 -12.18 -9.91
C GLU A 62 0.24 -13.56 -10.12
N THR A 63 0.64 -14.53 -9.28
CA THR A 63 0.19 -15.92 -9.33
C THR A 63 -0.37 -16.37 -7.99
N GLY A 64 -1.07 -17.50 -7.96
CA GLY A 64 -1.68 -18.01 -6.74
C GLY A 64 -3.01 -17.33 -6.41
N TYR A 65 -3.51 -17.56 -5.19
CA TYR A 65 -4.75 -16.94 -4.72
C TYR A 65 -4.48 -15.46 -4.41
N PRO A 66 -5.19 -14.51 -5.04
CA PRO A 66 -5.01 -13.09 -4.77
C PRO A 66 -5.51 -12.72 -3.38
N THR A 67 -4.66 -12.02 -2.63
CA THR A 67 -5.01 -11.44 -1.33
C THR A 67 -4.68 -9.96 -1.33
N PRO A 68 -5.31 -9.14 -0.49
CA PRO A 68 -4.88 -7.76 -0.31
C PRO A 68 -3.40 -7.71 0.12
N LYS A 69 -2.65 -6.79 -0.45
CA LYS A 69 -1.31 -6.45 0.03
C LYS A 69 -1.42 -5.82 1.42
N VAL A 70 -0.38 -5.92 2.23
CA VAL A 70 -0.32 -5.32 3.56
C VAL A 70 0.64 -4.14 3.55
N ASP A 71 0.14 -2.98 3.97
CA ASP A 71 0.91 -1.75 4.20
C ASP A 71 0.88 -1.46 5.71
N VAL A 72 2.01 -1.05 6.28
CA VAL A 72 2.13 -0.74 7.70
C VAL A 72 2.50 0.72 7.89
N ARG A 73 2.00 1.35 8.97
CA ARG A 73 2.27 2.74 9.31
C ARG A 73 2.55 2.89 10.80
N ALA A 74 3.60 3.64 11.12
CA ALA A 74 3.99 3.96 12.49
C ALA A 74 3.51 5.36 12.88
N ALA A 75 2.61 5.48 13.84
CA ALA A 75 2.24 6.74 14.47
C ALA A 75 3.11 6.93 15.72
N VAL A 76 4.13 7.75 15.59
CA VAL A 76 5.13 8.05 16.62
C VAL A 76 4.89 9.45 17.14
N PHE A 77 4.77 9.62 18.45
CA PHE A 77 4.57 10.91 19.11
C PHE A 77 5.80 11.24 19.96
N ASP A 78 6.18 12.50 19.98
CA ASP A 78 7.18 13.03 20.90
C ASP A 78 6.54 13.57 22.20
N ASP A 79 7.37 14.05 23.11
CA ASP A 79 6.95 14.59 24.40
C ASP A 79 6.06 15.84 24.30
N ASP A 80 6.09 16.54 23.18
CA ASP A 80 5.25 17.72 22.88
C ASP A 80 3.94 17.35 22.14
N ASP A 81 3.58 16.07 22.08
CA ASP A 81 2.41 15.52 21.34
C ASP A 81 2.43 15.86 19.84
N ARG A 82 3.64 15.99 19.26
CA ARG A 82 3.83 16.13 17.82
C ARG A 82 4.00 14.76 17.20
N ILE A 83 3.45 14.58 15.99
CA ILE A 83 3.52 13.31 15.25
C ILE A 83 4.67 13.33 14.24
N LEU A 84 5.40 12.23 14.16
CA LEU A 84 6.46 12.02 13.18
C LEU A 84 5.84 11.83 11.79
N MET A 85 6.29 12.65 10.85
CA MET A 85 5.93 12.56 9.44
C MET A 85 7.18 12.42 8.59
N VAL A 86 7.06 11.70 7.48
CA VAL A 86 8.09 11.59 6.44
C VAL A 86 7.56 12.15 5.13
N ARG A 87 8.46 12.75 4.35
CA ARG A 87 8.13 13.31 3.04
C ARG A 87 8.52 12.33 1.95
N GLU A 88 7.52 11.61 1.43
CA GLU A 88 7.70 10.54 0.44
C GLU A 88 8.05 11.13 -0.92
N THR A 89 9.29 10.96 -1.36
CA THR A 89 9.79 11.48 -2.64
C THR A 89 9.15 10.78 -3.83
N SER A 90 8.86 9.49 -3.72
CA SER A 90 8.21 8.68 -4.75
C SER A 90 6.75 9.06 -5.00
N ASP A 91 6.10 9.74 -4.05
CA ASP A 91 4.70 10.18 -4.10
C ASP A 91 4.55 11.71 -4.23
N GLY A 92 5.44 12.32 -5.02
CA GLY A 92 5.39 13.76 -5.29
C GLY A 92 5.72 14.64 -4.08
N GLY A 93 6.42 14.12 -3.09
CA GLY A 93 6.84 14.84 -1.90
C GLY A 93 5.72 15.10 -0.90
N ARG A 94 4.71 14.24 -0.86
CA ARG A 94 3.61 14.31 0.12
C ARG A 94 4.08 13.80 1.48
N TRP A 95 3.52 14.40 2.54
CA TRP A 95 3.77 13.99 3.90
C TRP A 95 2.89 12.81 4.29
N THR A 96 3.47 11.81 4.93
CA THR A 96 2.78 10.60 5.42
C THR A 96 3.38 10.13 6.73
N LEU A 97 2.70 9.22 7.41
CA LEU A 97 3.32 8.48 8.51
C LEU A 97 4.40 7.55 7.95
N PRO A 98 5.54 7.37 8.65
CA PRO A 98 6.53 6.36 8.27
C PRO A 98 5.88 5.00 8.04
N GLY A 99 6.25 4.33 6.95
CA GLY A 99 5.70 3.01 6.64
C GLY A 99 5.59 2.69 5.16
N GLY A 100 5.48 1.41 4.85
CA GLY A 100 5.45 0.86 3.51
C GLY A 100 4.85 -0.52 3.44
N TRP A 101 5.23 -1.28 2.43
CA TRP A 101 4.81 -2.67 2.28
C TRP A 101 5.43 -3.56 3.36
N ALA A 102 4.61 -4.43 3.95
CA ALA A 102 5.11 -5.38 4.94
C ALA A 102 5.97 -6.47 4.28
N ASP A 103 7.20 -6.63 4.75
CA ASP A 103 8.09 -7.72 4.37
C ASP A 103 7.60 -9.07 4.92
N VAL A 104 7.89 -10.13 4.18
CA VAL A 104 7.68 -11.51 4.65
C VAL A 104 8.63 -11.85 5.80
N ASN A 105 8.27 -12.85 6.59
CA ASN A 105 9.03 -13.34 7.76
C ASN A 105 9.19 -12.33 8.90
N ARG A 106 8.38 -11.25 8.89
CA ARG A 106 8.27 -10.27 9.97
C ARG A 106 6.80 -10.07 10.34
N THR A 107 6.54 -9.77 11.60
CA THR A 107 5.20 -9.33 12.00
C THR A 107 4.91 -7.93 11.43
N ALA A 108 3.64 -7.56 11.31
CA ALA A 108 3.26 -6.21 10.87
C ALA A 108 3.83 -5.13 11.81
N ALA A 109 3.90 -5.39 13.12
CA ALA A 109 4.50 -4.48 14.09
C ALA A 109 6.02 -4.31 13.87
N GLN A 110 6.74 -5.41 13.63
CA GLN A 110 8.18 -5.34 13.32
C GLN A 110 8.45 -4.59 12.02
N ASN A 111 7.59 -4.76 11.01
CA ASN A 111 7.68 -3.99 9.77
C ASN A 111 7.46 -2.49 10.03
N ALA A 112 6.47 -2.11 10.82
CA ALA A 112 6.23 -0.70 11.16
C ALA A 112 7.44 -0.05 11.86
N ALA A 113 8.10 -0.77 12.78
CA ALA A 113 9.32 -0.28 13.43
C ALA A 113 10.50 -0.18 12.45
N LYS A 114 10.66 -1.15 11.56
CA LYS A 114 11.69 -1.15 10.51
C LYS A 114 11.52 0.06 9.58
N GLU A 115 10.32 0.27 9.05
CA GLU A 115 10.03 1.39 8.14
C GLU A 115 10.29 2.74 8.83
N ALA A 116 9.86 2.89 10.10
CA ALA A 116 10.14 4.11 10.85
C ALA A 116 11.65 4.39 10.95
N LEU A 117 12.46 3.37 11.24
CA LEU A 117 13.91 3.50 11.30
C LEU A 117 14.52 3.84 9.93
N GLU A 118 14.13 3.13 8.88
CA GLU A 118 14.69 3.29 7.53
C GLU A 118 14.35 4.66 6.92
N GLU A 119 13.11 5.13 7.07
CA GLU A 119 12.65 6.38 6.47
C GLU A 119 13.00 7.62 7.30
N SER A 120 13.01 7.51 8.62
CA SER A 120 13.19 8.67 9.50
C SER A 120 14.49 8.66 10.30
N GLY A 121 15.12 7.50 10.52
CA GLY A 121 16.27 7.33 11.39
C GLY A 121 15.92 7.23 12.87
N PHE A 122 14.65 7.27 13.23
CA PHE A 122 14.19 7.10 14.62
C PHE A 122 13.90 5.64 14.93
N GLU A 123 14.38 5.19 16.10
CA GLU A 123 14.10 3.87 16.66
C GLU A 123 12.80 3.92 17.46
N VAL A 124 11.89 3.00 17.16
CA VAL A 124 10.57 2.98 17.77
C VAL A 124 10.17 1.59 18.25
N GLU A 125 9.36 1.55 19.29
CA GLU A 125 8.74 0.33 19.81
C GLU A 125 7.23 0.36 19.53
N PRO A 126 6.67 -0.57 18.73
CA PRO A 126 5.24 -0.67 18.52
C PRO A 126 4.52 -1.09 19.81
N LEU A 127 3.61 -0.24 20.28
CA LEU A 127 2.86 -0.46 21.52
C LEU A 127 1.54 -1.18 21.26
N LYS A 128 0.80 -0.76 20.23
CA LYS A 128 -0.51 -1.33 19.91
C LYS A 128 -0.91 -1.10 18.47
N LEU A 129 -1.71 -2.00 17.93
CA LEU A 129 -2.44 -1.78 16.69
C LEU A 129 -3.59 -0.79 16.95
N ALA A 130 -3.54 0.37 16.32
CA ALA A 130 -4.53 1.44 16.46
C ALA A 130 -5.70 1.28 15.49
N ALA A 131 -5.42 0.88 14.25
CA ALA A 131 -6.44 0.72 13.22
C ALA A 131 -5.99 -0.25 12.13
N VAL A 132 -6.99 -0.85 11.47
CA VAL A 132 -6.82 -1.54 10.18
C VAL A 132 -7.80 -0.91 9.21
N TRP A 133 -7.29 -0.40 8.09
CA TRP A 133 -8.11 0.26 7.08
C TRP A 133 -8.00 -0.45 5.74
N ASP A 134 -9.12 -0.63 5.08
CA ASP A 134 -9.14 -0.90 3.65
C ASP A 134 -8.84 0.41 2.92
N ARG A 135 -7.72 0.45 2.19
CA ARG A 135 -7.27 1.63 1.45
C ARG A 135 -8.34 2.16 0.51
N THR A 136 -9.11 1.28 -0.12
CA THR A 136 -10.13 1.64 -1.12
C THR A 136 -11.32 2.41 -0.53
N LYS A 137 -11.51 2.31 0.79
CA LYS A 137 -12.62 2.95 1.52
C LYS A 137 -12.24 4.28 2.18
N GLN A 138 -10.96 4.72 2.07
CA GLN A 138 -10.41 5.86 2.81
C GLN A 138 -10.02 7.05 1.92
N GLY A 139 -10.53 7.12 0.70
CA GLY A 139 -10.33 8.28 -0.17
C GLY A 139 -8.92 8.47 -0.72
N HIS A 140 -8.10 7.44 -0.69
CA HIS A 140 -6.80 7.44 -1.36
C HIS A 140 -6.94 7.45 -2.89
N ALA A 141 -5.89 7.85 -3.59
CA ALA A 141 -5.84 7.74 -5.04
C ALA A 141 -6.05 6.28 -5.48
N PRO A 142 -6.75 6.05 -6.61
CA PRO A 142 -6.97 4.72 -7.16
C PRO A 142 -5.67 3.94 -7.31
N HIS A 143 -5.69 2.66 -6.95
CA HIS A 143 -4.53 1.79 -7.02
C HIS A 143 -4.93 0.43 -7.61
N VAL A 144 -4.01 -0.21 -8.34
CA VAL A 144 -4.28 -1.49 -9.03
C VAL A 144 -4.55 -2.64 -8.08
N PHE A 145 -3.86 -2.67 -6.92
CA PHE A 145 -4.03 -3.72 -5.91
C PHE A 145 -4.96 -3.28 -4.78
N SER A 146 -5.70 -4.25 -4.23
CA SER A 146 -6.32 -4.10 -2.92
C SER A 146 -5.24 -4.08 -1.84
N CYS A 147 -5.41 -3.26 -0.81
CA CYS A 147 -4.43 -3.10 0.24
C CYS A 147 -5.10 -2.82 1.59
N CYS A 148 -4.67 -3.55 2.62
CA CYS A 148 -5.01 -3.29 4.01
C CYS A 148 -3.89 -2.51 4.67
N LYS A 149 -4.19 -1.34 5.25
CA LYS A 149 -3.24 -0.52 6.00
C LYS A 149 -3.39 -0.78 7.50
N PHE A 150 -2.27 -1.11 8.13
CA PHE A 150 -2.17 -1.37 9.56
C PHE A 150 -1.46 -0.20 10.24
N PHE A 151 -2.13 0.48 11.15
CA PHE A 151 -1.59 1.63 11.87
C PHE A 151 -1.21 1.21 13.29
N PHE A 152 0.07 1.39 13.63
CA PHE A 152 0.58 1.13 14.98
C PHE A 152 0.90 2.43 15.70
N VAL A 153 0.44 2.57 16.95
CA VAL A 153 1.01 3.58 17.85
C VAL A 153 2.33 3.02 18.36
N CYS A 154 3.39 3.83 18.24
CA CYS A 154 4.73 3.45 18.62
C CYS A 154 5.30 4.47 19.63
N ALA A 155 6.08 3.96 20.60
CA ALA A 155 6.92 4.81 21.43
C ALA A 155 8.23 5.15 20.72
N LEU A 156 8.70 6.38 20.87
CA LEU A 156 10.05 6.77 20.48
C LEU A 156 11.05 6.26 21.50
N ILE A 157 12.01 5.42 21.12
CA ILE A 157 13.00 4.84 22.04
C ILE A 157 14.42 5.30 21.76
N GLY A 158 14.68 5.91 20.60
CA GLY A 158 16.03 6.37 20.26
C GLY A 158 16.15 6.86 18.83
N GLY A 159 17.38 6.91 18.36
CA GLY A 159 17.70 7.34 16.99
C GLY A 159 17.75 8.85 16.82
N ARG A 160 17.93 9.29 15.60
CA ARG A 160 17.94 10.70 15.20
C ARG A 160 17.51 10.85 13.74
N ALA A 161 16.94 11.98 13.40
CA ALA A 161 16.52 12.27 12.03
C ALA A 161 17.64 12.00 11.03
N THR A 162 17.31 11.28 9.95
CA THR A 162 18.19 11.06 8.81
C THR A 162 17.63 11.76 7.58
N THR A 163 18.51 12.12 6.65
CA THR A 163 18.15 12.70 5.35
C THR A 163 18.57 11.79 4.19
N SER A 164 18.93 10.54 4.51
CA SER A 164 19.52 9.62 3.52
C SER A 164 18.53 9.16 2.45
N HIS A 165 17.24 9.08 2.78
CA HIS A 165 16.18 8.62 1.87
C HIS A 165 15.02 9.61 1.81
N GLU A 166 14.52 10.08 2.96
CA GLU A 166 13.38 10.97 3.05
C GLU A 166 13.63 12.05 4.11
N THR A 167 12.96 13.21 3.97
CA THR A 167 12.98 14.23 5.00
C THR A 167 11.94 13.88 6.05
N SER A 168 12.33 13.83 7.33
CA SER A 168 11.42 13.55 8.44
C SER A 168 11.32 14.75 9.38
N GLU A 169 10.13 14.98 9.94
CA GLU A 169 9.91 16.02 10.95
C GLU A 169 8.76 15.65 11.90
N PHE A 170 8.83 16.18 13.15
CA PHE A 170 7.71 16.14 14.07
C PHE A 170 6.81 17.38 13.89
N THR A 171 5.52 17.15 13.59
CA THR A 171 4.54 18.20 13.35
C THR A 171 3.38 18.15 14.34
N ARG A 172 2.79 19.32 14.66
CA ARG A 172 1.65 19.39 15.59
C ARG A 172 0.38 18.86 14.94
N ARG A 173 -0.46 18.19 15.72
CA ARG A 173 -1.76 17.62 15.29
C ARG A 173 -2.76 18.63 14.72
N THR A 174 -2.57 19.94 14.93
CA THR A 174 -3.53 21.00 14.55
C THR A 174 -3.46 21.48 13.11
N SER A 175 -2.46 21.04 12.37
CA SER A 175 -2.32 21.39 10.95
C SER A 175 -1.58 20.25 10.24
N PRO A 176 -2.27 19.16 9.83
CA PRO A 176 -1.60 18.24 8.93
C PRO A 176 -1.25 19.05 7.68
N PRO A 177 0.00 18.98 7.20
CA PRO A 177 0.30 19.40 5.86
C PRO A 177 -0.66 18.65 4.95
N THR A 178 -1.27 19.34 4.02
CA THR A 178 -2.36 18.87 3.17
C THR A 178 -2.16 17.44 2.68
N CYS A 179 -2.63 16.46 3.44
CA CYS A 179 -2.88 15.12 2.97
C CYS A 179 -4.16 15.18 2.10
N ARG A 180 -3.98 15.23 0.79
CA ARG A 180 -5.07 14.98 -0.18
C ARG A 180 -4.98 13.57 -0.73
#